data_7e0797081ef2acc32875e32c1cd6d3f7
#
_entry.id   7e0797081ef2acc32875e32c1cd6d3f7
#
_cell.length_a   1.000
_cell.length_b   1.000
_cell.length_c   1.000
_cell.angle_alpha   90.00
_cell.angle_beta   90.00
_cell.angle_gamma   90.00
#
_symmetry.space_group_name_H-M   'P 1'
#
loop_
_entity.id
_entity.type
_entity.pdbx_description
1 polymer ?
#
loop_
_entity_poly.entity_id
_entity_poly.type
_entity_poly.pdbx_seq_one_letter_code
_entity_poly.pdbx_strand_id
1 'polypeptide(L)'
;MSSYFARTLHCSFDDAVQRVTHALKIAGLNILTEIDLKETFKKKLGIDFRDYYILGVCNPAAAREALVIEDRIGTTLICNIIVQDVGAGNVEVAVADPVTLTATADNNSLHQVLKSMRETLKSTIEIL
;
A
#
# COMPACT_ATOMS: atom_id res chain seq x y z
N MET A 1 4.71 13.34 14.14
CA MET A 1 5.37 12.38 13.25
C MET A 1 4.30 11.64 12.44
N SER A 2 4.48 11.55 11.15
CA SER A 2 3.51 10.88 10.28
C SER A 2 3.64 9.37 10.39
N SER A 3 2.49 8.68 10.53
CA SER A 3 2.41 7.22 10.49
C SER A 3 2.27 6.70 9.06
N TYR A 4 2.31 7.58 8.08
CA TYR A 4 2.10 7.24 6.68
C TYR A 4 3.21 7.80 5.80
N PHE A 5 3.51 7.08 4.72
CA PHE A 5 4.19 7.65 3.57
C PHE A 5 3.10 8.08 2.61
N ALA A 6 3.09 9.35 2.23
CA ALA A 6 2.02 9.89 1.41
C ALA A 6 2.55 10.89 0.38
N ARG A 7 1.86 10.98 -0.75
CA ARG A 7 2.14 11.96 -1.78
C ARG A 7 0.86 12.38 -2.49
N THR A 8 0.75 13.67 -2.77
CA THR A 8 -0.37 14.22 -3.55
C THR A 8 0.08 14.44 -4.99
N LEU A 9 -0.71 13.93 -5.94
CA LEU A 9 -0.46 14.04 -7.36
C LEU A 9 -1.49 14.97 -7.99
N HIS A 10 -1.03 15.82 -8.92
CA HIS A 10 -1.91 16.74 -9.68
C HIS A 10 -2.28 16.08 -11.00
N CYS A 11 -3.24 15.18 -10.98
CA CYS A 11 -3.70 14.45 -12.16
C CYS A 11 -5.07 13.85 -11.90
N SER A 12 -5.66 13.23 -12.93
CA SER A 12 -6.92 12.49 -12.76
C SER A 12 -6.72 11.28 -11.86
N PHE A 13 -7.82 10.79 -11.31
CA PHE A 13 -7.80 9.58 -10.50
C PHE A 13 -7.26 8.38 -11.30
N ASP A 14 -7.72 8.20 -12.54
CA ASP A 14 -7.28 7.10 -13.40
C ASP A 14 -5.78 7.19 -13.69
N ASP A 15 -5.26 8.37 -13.97
CA ASP A 15 -3.83 8.58 -14.18
C ASP A 15 -3.02 8.25 -12.94
N ALA A 16 -3.51 8.64 -11.76
CA ALA A 16 -2.86 8.33 -10.50
C ALA A 16 -2.78 6.81 -10.28
N VAL A 17 -3.86 6.09 -10.52
CA VAL A 17 -3.89 4.63 -10.41
C VAL A 17 -2.88 3.99 -11.35
N GLN A 18 -2.79 4.47 -12.59
CA GLN A 18 -1.81 3.97 -13.56
C GLN A 18 -0.38 4.23 -13.12
N ARG A 19 -0.10 5.43 -12.62
CA ARG A 19 1.25 5.80 -12.13
C ARG A 19 1.67 4.93 -10.95
N VAL A 20 0.76 4.72 -10.00
CA VAL A 20 1.01 3.86 -8.84
C VAL A 20 1.27 2.42 -9.29
N THR A 21 0.42 1.89 -10.16
CA THR A 21 0.56 0.52 -10.69
C THR A 21 1.92 0.32 -11.36
N HIS A 22 2.33 1.28 -12.17
CA HIS A 22 3.62 1.23 -12.85
C HIS A 22 4.80 1.27 -11.86
N ALA A 23 4.74 2.18 -10.89
CA ALA A 23 5.79 2.31 -9.88
C ALA A 23 5.93 1.05 -9.02
N LEU A 24 4.81 0.43 -8.66
CA LEU A 24 4.80 -0.82 -7.90
C LEU A 24 5.44 -1.96 -8.71
N LYS A 25 5.11 -2.06 -9.99
CA LYS A 25 5.66 -3.08 -10.87
C LYS A 25 7.18 -2.95 -10.98
N ILE A 26 7.69 -1.72 -11.15
CA ILE A 26 9.13 -1.47 -11.22
C ILE A 26 9.81 -1.86 -9.91
N ALA A 27 9.15 -1.61 -8.78
CA ALA A 27 9.67 -1.94 -7.44
C ALA A 27 9.60 -3.43 -7.10
N GLY A 28 9.04 -4.27 -7.98
CA GLY A 28 8.87 -5.69 -7.72
C GLY A 28 7.72 -6.03 -6.78
N LEU A 29 6.78 -5.10 -6.62
CA LEU A 29 5.59 -5.28 -5.79
C LEU A 29 4.40 -5.68 -6.65
N ASN A 30 3.74 -6.78 -6.26
CA ASN A 30 2.58 -7.29 -6.98
C ASN A 30 1.29 -6.81 -6.32
N ILE A 31 0.35 -6.33 -7.14
CA ILE A 31 -1.00 -6.00 -6.67
C ILE A 31 -1.80 -7.30 -6.63
N LEU A 32 -2.19 -7.72 -5.43
CA LEU A 32 -2.96 -8.94 -5.21
C LEU A 32 -4.44 -8.69 -5.15
N THR A 33 -4.85 -7.53 -4.62
CA THR A 33 -6.25 -7.16 -4.47
C THR A 33 -6.44 -5.70 -4.83
N GLU A 34 -7.64 -5.38 -5.33
CA GLU A 34 -8.06 -4.02 -5.59
C GLU A 34 -9.49 -3.87 -5.08
N ILE A 35 -9.69 -2.92 -4.16
CA ILE A 35 -11.00 -2.65 -3.56
C ILE A 35 -11.43 -1.25 -3.96
N ASP A 36 -12.57 -1.16 -4.63
CA ASP A 36 -13.22 0.09 -5.01
C ASP A 36 -14.25 0.45 -3.95
N LEU A 37 -13.91 1.37 -3.05
CA LEU A 37 -14.80 1.76 -1.97
C LEU A 37 -15.97 2.63 -2.43
N LYS A 38 -15.79 3.43 -3.48
CA LYS A 38 -16.88 4.19 -4.08
C LYS A 38 -18.01 3.24 -4.53
N GLU A 39 -17.65 2.19 -5.25
CA GLU A 39 -18.60 1.17 -5.69
C GLU A 39 -19.18 0.40 -4.52
N THR A 40 -18.36 0.01 -3.55
CA THR A 40 -18.79 -0.73 -2.37
C THR A 40 -19.84 0.05 -1.58
N PHE A 41 -19.62 1.33 -1.33
CA PHE A 41 -20.56 2.16 -0.59
C PHE A 41 -21.85 2.38 -1.36
N LYS A 42 -21.77 2.52 -2.69
CA LYS A 42 -22.97 2.63 -3.52
C LYS A 42 -23.83 1.38 -3.43
N LYS A 43 -23.21 0.21 -3.56
CA LYS A 43 -23.92 -1.08 -3.53
C LYS A 43 -24.46 -1.45 -2.14
N LYS A 44 -23.65 -1.23 -1.09
CA LYS A 44 -23.98 -1.69 0.27
C LYS A 44 -24.80 -0.69 1.05
N LEU A 45 -24.60 0.61 0.84
CA LEU A 45 -25.22 1.67 1.64
C LEU A 45 -26.09 2.61 0.81
N GLY A 46 -26.03 2.54 -0.51
CA GLY A 46 -26.76 3.46 -1.40
C GLY A 46 -26.28 4.90 -1.32
N ILE A 47 -25.06 5.15 -0.84
CA ILE A 47 -24.49 6.48 -0.71
C ILE A 47 -23.42 6.74 -1.77
N ASP A 48 -23.21 8.02 -2.09
CA ASP A 48 -22.13 8.45 -2.95
C ASP A 48 -20.88 8.70 -2.11
N PHE A 49 -19.72 8.37 -2.68
CA PHE A 49 -18.43 8.62 -2.05
C PHE A 49 -17.43 9.01 -3.14
N ARG A 50 -16.31 9.60 -2.74
CA ARG A 50 -15.24 9.95 -3.68
C ARG A 50 -14.55 8.70 -4.21
N ASP A 51 -13.83 8.85 -5.32
CA ASP A 51 -12.97 7.77 -5.82
C ASP A 51 -11.95 7.41 -4.75
N TYR A 52 -11.95 6.14 -4.36
CA TYR A 52 -11.09 5.62 -3.32
C TYR A 52 -10.80 4.15 -3.57
N TYR A 53 -9.53 3.84 -3.89
CA TYR A 53 -9.08 2.47 -4.08
C TYR A 53 -8.16 2.04 -2.95
N ILE A 54 -8.26 0.78 -2.57
CA ILE A 54 -7.29 0.13 -1.70
C ILE A 54 -6.62 -0.97 -2.52
N LEU A 55 -5.30 -0.87 -2.68
CA LEU A 55 -4.49 -1.84 -3.40
C LEU A 55 -3.69 -2.66 -2.40
N GLY A 56 -4.00 -3.96 -2.30
CA GLY A 56 -3.24 -4.86 -1.46
C GLY A 56 -2.02 -5.36 -2.21
N VAL A 57 -0.83 -5.04 -1.73
CA VAL A 57 0.42 -5.33 -2.43
C VAL A 57 1.40 -6.13 -1.57
N CYS A 58 2.23 -6.92 -2.21
CA CYS A 58 3.36 -7.57 -1.56
C CYS A 58 4.48 -7.86 -2.57
N ASN A 59 5.69 -8.06 -2.05
CA ASN A 59 6.76 -8.70 -2.78
C ASN A 59 6.67 -10.20 -2.48
N PRO A 60 6.34 -11.06 -3.47
CA PRO A 60 6.11 -12.48 -3.19
C PRO A 60 7.31 -13.21 -2.56
N ALA A 61 8.52 -12.88 -2.98
CA ALA A 61 9.72 -13.50 -2.41
C ALA A 61 9.91 -13.12 -0.95
N ALA A 62 9.77 -11.83 -0.61
CA ALA A 62 9.85 -11.33 0.76
C ALA A 62 8.72 -11.90 1.62
N ALA A 63 7.51 -11.98 1.06
CA ALA A 63 6.35 -12.55 1.74
C ALA A 63 6.59 -14.01 2.13
N ARG A 64 7.07 -14.82 1.20
CA ARG A 64 7.39 -16.22 1.46
C ARG A 64 8.45 -16.37 2.55
N GLU A 65 9.49 -15.56 2.48
CA GLU A 65 10.57 -15.54 3.46
C GLU A 65 10.05 -15.22 4.86
N ALA A 66 9.19 -14.20 4.98
CA ALA A 66 8.58 -13.82 6.25
C ALA A 66 7.68 -14.92 6.80
N LEU A 67 6.88 -15.57 5.96
CA LEU A 67 5.97 -16.64 6.37
C LEU A 67 6.70 -17.90 6.85
N VAL A 68 7.86 -18.19 6.29
CA VAL A 68 8.71 -19.31 6.74
C VAL A 68 9.24 -19.06 8.15
N ILE A 69 9.56 -17.79 8.47
CA ILE A 69 10.07 -17.39 9.78
C ILE A 69 8.95 -17.31 10.82
N GLU A 70 7.82 -16.71 10.46
CA GLU A 70 6.67 -16.49 11.34
C GLU A 70 5.37 -16.67 10.54
N ASP A 71 4.70 -17.81 10.74
CA ASP A 71 3.52 -18.17 9.94
C ASP A 71 2.31 -17.27 10.17
N ARG A 72 2.22 -16.59 11.30
CA ARG A 72 1.13 -15.65 11.60
C ARG A 72 1.34 -14.27 11.03
N ILE A 73 2.51 -13.99 10.46
CA ILE A 73 2.79 -12.66 9.87
C ILE A 73 1.86 -12.35 8.69
N GLY A 74 1.22 -13.37 8.12
CA GLY A 74 0.23 -13.19 7.07
C GLY A 74 -0.91 -12.25 7.45
N THR A 75 -1.20 -12.09 8.74
CA THR A 75 -2.23 -11.15 9.23
C THR A 75 -1.89 -9.69 8.92
N THR A 76 -0.61 -9.37 8.73
CA THR A 76 -0.14 -7.99 8.51
C THR A 76 0.83 -7.87 7.34
N LEU A 77 1.01 -8.94 6.57
CA LEU A 77 2.02 -9.00 5.52
C LEU A 77 1.65 -8.21 4.27
N ILE A 78 0.37 -8.15 3.95
CA ILE A 78 -0.11 -7.42 2.79
C ILE A 78 -0.18 -5.93 3.15
N CYS A 79 0.54 -5.11 2.39
CA CYS A 79 0.53 -3.66 2.59
C CYS A 79 -0.59 -3.07 1.74
N ASN A 80 -1.42 -2.24 2.35
CA ASN A 80 -2.52 -1.58 1.65
C ASN A 80 -2.09 -0.17 1.25
N ILE A 81 -2.05 0.08 -0.06
CA ILE A 81 -1.80 1.41 -0.61
C ILE A 81 -3.16 1.99 -0.99
N ILE A 82 -3.47 3.19 -0.49
CA ILE A 82 -4.71 3.87 -0.87
C ILE A 82 -4.42 4.90 -1.95
N VAL A 83 -5.41 5.05 -2.85
CA VAL A 83 -5.45 6.10 -3.85
C VAL A 83 -6.80 6.77 -3.70
N GLN A 84 -6.83 8.07 -3.41
CA GLN A 84 -8.09 8.78 -3.19
C GLN A 84 -8.10 10.14 -3.86
N ASP A 85 -9.26 10.49 -4.42
CA ASP A 85 -9.51 11.83 -4.93
C ASP A 85 -9.76 12.77 -3.74
N VAL A 86 -8.89 13.76 -3.57
CA VAL A 86 -9.00 14.73 -2.47
C VAL A 86 -9.53 16.08 -2.94
N GLY A 87 -10.01 16.16 -4.19
CA GLY A 87 -10.62 17.34 -4.76
C GLY A 87 -9.62 18.30 -5.43
N ALA A 88 -10.14 19.26 -6.14
CA ALA A 88 -9.37 20.30 -6.84
C ALA A 88 -8.32 19.76 -7.81
N GLY A 89 -8.56 18.60 -8.43
CA GLY A 89 -7.62 17.97 -9.36
C GLY A 89 -6.46 17.27 -8.68
N ASN A 90 -6.57 17.00 -7.38
CA ASN A 90 -5.53 16.35 -6.59
C ASN A 90 -5.95 14.92 -6.19
N VAL A 91 -4.98 14.01 -6.24
CA VAL A 91 -5.16 12.63 -5.83
C VAL A 91 -4.05 12.28 -4.83
N GLU A 92 -4.43 11.78 -3.67
CA GLU A 92 -3.47 11.35 -2.66
C GLU A 92 -3.20 9.86 -2.78
N VAL A 93 -1.93 9.50 -2.72
CA VAL A 93 -1.46 8.12 -2.60
C VAL A 93 -0.77 7.97 -1.25
N ALA A 94 -1.16 6.97 -0.47
CA ALA A 94 -0.60 6.79 0.86
C ALA A 94 -0.50 5.31 1.23
N VAL A 95 0.46 5.00 2.07
CA VAL A 95 0.62 3.67 2.68
C VAL A 95 1.06 3.86 4.12
N ALA A 96 0.60 2.98 5.01
CA ALA A 96 1.05 3.02 6.39
C ALA A 96 2.55 2.67 6.46
N ASP A 97 3.27 3.40 7.29
CA ASP A 97 4.67 3.07 7.58
C ASP A 97 4.69 1.77 8.42
N PRO A 98 5.29 0.68 7.92
CA PRO A 98 5.31 -0.58 8.65
C PRO A 98 6.32 -0.61 9.81
N VAL A 99 6.73 0.52 10.33
CA VAL A 99 7.68 0.60 11.45
C VAL A 99 7.18 -0.16 12.68
N THR A 100 5.87 -0.16 12.92
CA THR A 100 5.26 -0.89 14.03
C THR A 100 5.51 -2.40 13.93
N LEU A 101 5.43 -2.94 12.72
CA LEU A 101 5.73 -4.35 12.48
C LEU A 101 7.20 -4.66 12.74
N THR A 102 8.11 -3.82 12.26
CA THR A 102 9.53 -4.01 12.49
C THR A 102 9.89 -3.90 13.97
N ALA A 103 9.22 -2.99 14.70
CA ALA A 103 9.46 -2.78 16.12
C ALA A 103 9.02 -3.96 16.98
N THR A 104 8.02 -4.74 16.55
CA THR A 104 7.49 -5.89 17.29
C THR A 104 8.09 -7.22 16.86
N ALA A 105 8.97 -7.24 15.87
CA ALA A 105 9.60 -8.46 15.39
C ALA A 105 10.69 -8.91 16.35
N ASP A 106 10.53 -10.10 16.95
CA ASP A 106 11.49 -10.68 17.88
C ASP A 106 12.68 -11.37 17.20
N ASN A 107 12.53 -11.67 15.90
CA ASN A 107 13.51 -12.39 15.12
C ASN A 107 14.28 -11.43 14.22
N ASN A 108 15.61 -11.46 14.28
CA ASN A 108 16.45 -10.58 13.47
C ASN A 108 16.27 -10.77 11.97
N SER A 109 16.09 -12.01 11.52
CA SER A 109 15.84 -12.31 10.10
C SER A 109 14.51 -11.72 9.64
N LEU A 110 13.48 -11.86 10.45
CA LEU A 110 12.17 -11.26 10.18
C LEU A 110 12.26 -9.74 10.16
N HIS A 111 12.96 -9.16 11.13
CA HIS A 111 13.18 -7.71 11.22
C HIS A 111 13.82 -7.17 9.93
N GLN A 112 14.83 -7.87 9.39
CA GLN A 112 15.48 -7.46 8.15
C GLN A 112 14.54 -7.51 6.94
N VAL A 113 13.70 -8.53 6.83
CA VAL A 113 12.71 -8.64 5.77
C VAL A 113 11.72 -7.48 5.84
N LEU A 114 11.18 -7.21 7.01
CA LEU A 114 10.20 -6.12 7.22
C LEU A 114 10.83 -4.75 6.96
N LYS A 115 12.07 -4.55 7.37
CA LYS A 115 12.81 -3.30 7.12
C LYS A 115 13.02 -3.08 5.61
N SER A 116 13.37 -4.13 4.87
CA SER A 116 13.51 -4.05 3.42
C SER A 116 12.18 -3.68 2.75
N MET A 117 11.08 -4.27 3.19
CA MET A 117 9.74 -3.92 2.70
C MET A 117 9.41 -2.45 2.95
N ARG A 118 9.72 -1.95 4.14
CA ARG A 118 9.51 -0.55 4.49
C ARG A 118 10.26 0.40 3.56
N GLU A 119 11.53 0.13 3.30
CA GLU A 119 12.36 0.95 2.42
C GLU A 119 11.83 0.94 0.98
N THR A 120 11.38 -0.21 0.49
CA THR A 120 10.79 -0.34 -0.84
C THR A 120 9.50 0.47 -0.97
N LEU A 121 8.62 0.39 0.02
CA LEU A 121 7.37 1.16 0.03
C LEU A 121 7.64 2.67 0.06
N LYS A 122 8.54 3.09 0.93
CA LYS A 122 8.92 4.50 1.06
C LYS A 122 9.45 5.05 -0.27
N SER A 123 10.39 4.33 -0.89
CA SER A 123 10.97 4.73 -2.18
C SER A 123 9.91 4.79 -3.27
N THR A 124 9.00 3.84 -3.30
CA THR A 124 7.92 3.78 -4.32
C THR A 124 7.03 5.01 -4.23
N ILE A 125 6.65 5.41 -3.03
CA ILE A 125 5.82 6.61 -2.83
C ILE A 125 6.61 7.88 -3.20
N GLU A 126 7.88 7.96 -2.86
CA GLU A 126 8.72 9.14 -3.12
C GLU A 126 8.94 9.42 -4.61
N ILE A 127 8.94 8.40 -5.46
CA ILE A 127 9.20 8.55 -6.90
C ILE A 127 7.95 8.83 -7.74
N LEU A 128 6.79 8.85 -7.16
CA LEU A 128 5.54 9.10 -7.91
C LEU A 128 5.46 10.49 -8.53
#